data_bba7e8603b9ee9a7b50cbd918733d2e1
#
_entry.id   bba7e8603b9ee9a7b50cbd918733d2e1
#
_cell.length_a   1.000
_cell.length_b   1.000
_cell.length_c   1.000
_cell.angle_alpha   90.00
_cell.angle_beta   90.00
_cell.angle_gamma   90.00
#
_symmetry.space_group_name_H-M   'P 1'
#
loop_
_entity.id
_entity.type
_entity.pdbx_description
1 polymer ?
#
loop_
_entity_poly.entity_id
_entity_poly.type
_entity_poly.pdbx_seq_one_letter_code
_entity_poly.pdbx_strand_id
1 'polypeptide(L)'
;MVLRTLFLVPLYSRNKSDWGEEMETYIVSFEINKPYEDWLTHFEQSRPGLDAADIAVLFRGPRKDDASKVCVILKANEGEVDKFMEANASMIAESGHVLESTVVDVYKS
;
A
#
# COMPACT_ATOMS: atom_id res chain seq x y z
N MET A 1 -25.63 -0.08 -7.33
CA MET A 1 -25.95 -0.50 -6.74
C MET A 1 -25.87 -0.97 -6.25
N VAL A 2 -25.68 -0.69 -6.83
CA VAL A 2 -25.97 -1.25 -6.16
C VAL A 2 -25.93 -1.74 -5.70
N LEU A 3 -25.77 -1.61 -6.28
CA LEU A 3 -26.07 -2.12 -5.58
C LEU A 3 -25.90 -2.42 -5.09
N ARG A 4 -26.05 -2.28 -5.32
CA ARG A 4 -26.23 -2.58 -4.52
C ARG A 4 -26.26 -3.13 -4.02
N THR A 5 -26.06 -3.08 -4.41
CA THR A 5 -26.40 -3.59 -3.68
C THR A 5 -26.34 -4.32 -3.32
N LEU A 6 -26.31 -4.34 -3.65
CA LEU A 6 -26.48 -4.94 -3.06
C LEU A 6 -26.10 -5.61 -2.79
N PHE A 7 -25.91 -5.53 -3.05
CA PHE A 7 -25.84 -6.00 -2.37
C PHE A 7 -25.45 -6.44 -1.80
N LEU A 8 -25.35 -6.60 -2.08
CA LEU A 8 -25.21 -6.93 -1.28
C LEU A 8 -24.74 -7.37 -0.62
N VAL A 9 -24.51 -7.50 -0.53
CA VAL A 9 -24.13 -7.81 0.26
C VAL A 9 -23.76 -8.22 0.98
N PRO A 10 -23.62 -8.28 1.07
CA PRO A 10 -23.22 -8.68 1.66
C PRO A 10 -22.59 -9.26 2.10
N LEU A 11 -22.41 -9.26 1.93
CA LEU A 11 -21.75 -9.52 2.34
C LEU A 11 -20.96 -9.86 2.84
N TYR A 12 -20.85 -9.69 3.01
CA TYR A 12 -20.06 -9.71 3.50
C TYR A 12 -19.60 -9.46 4.32
N SER A 13 -19.59 -9.07 4.28
CA SER A 13 -19.09 -8.50 4.80
C SER A 13 -18.57 -8.00 5.69
N ARG A 14 -18.29 -7.55 5.70
CA ARG A 14 -17.77 -6.94 6.36
C ARG A 14 -17.98 -6.21 6.67
N ASN A 15 -18.19 -5.95 6.50
CA ASN A 15 -18.32 -5.12 6.51
C ASN A 15 -18.20 -4.49 6.36
N LYS A 16 -18.45 -4.21 5.95
CA LYS A 16 -18.42 -3.65 5.59
C LYS A 16 -18.80 -3.23 5.15
N SER A 17 -19.30 -2.96 4.87
CA SER A 17 -19.46 -2.49 4.31
C SER A 17 -19.33 -1.83 4.24
N ASP A 18 -19.41 -1.47 4.26
CA ASP A 18 -18.97 -0.91 4.24
C ASP A 18 -17.94 -0.61 4.04
N TRP A 19 -18.03 -0.46 3.68
CA TRP A 19 -16.70 -0.82 3.44
C TRP A 19 -16.08 -0.34 2.13
N GLY A 20 -16.49 -0.53 1.03
CA GLY A 20 -15.86 -0.10 -0.20
C GLY A 20 -15.88 1.40 -0.43
N GLU A 21 -16.76 2.11 0.26
CA GLU A 21 -16.93 3.54 0.01
C GLU A 21 -15.71 4.36 0.38
N GLU A 22 -14.94 3.89 1.34
CA GLU A 22 -13.79 4.65 1.82
C GLU A 22 -12.48 4.08 1.37
N MET A 23 -12.52 3.05 0.55
CA MET A 23 -11.30 2.44 0.05
C MET A 23 -10.67 3.32 -1.00
N GLU A 24 -9.36 3.44 -0.93
CA GLU A 24 -8.58 4.19 -1.89
C GLU A 24 -7.44 3.34 -2.38
N THR A 25 -7.02 3.59 -3.61
CA THR A 25 -5.88 2.90 -4.20
C THR A 25 -4.72 3.87 -4.26
N TYR A 26 -3.59 3.44 -3.70
CA TYR A 26 -2.39 4.26 -3.61
C TYR A 26 -1.33 3.70 -4.54
N ILE A 27 -0.85 4.54 -5.45
CA ILE A 27 0.28 4.17 -6.31
C ILE A 27 1.48 4.90 -5.76
N VAL A 28 2.39 4.15 -5.14
CA VAL A 28 3.54 4.70 -4.43
C VAL A 28 4.79 4.39 -5.23
N SER A 29 5.47 5.42 -5.70
CA SER A 29 6.70 5.28 -6.47
C SER A 29 7.84 5.94 -5.70
N PHE A 30 9.00 5.30 -5.70
CA PHE A 30 10.14 5.84 -4.93
C PHE A 30 11.43 5.22 -5.41
N GLU A 31 12.54 5.80 -4.95
CA GLU A 31 13.87 5.27 -5.22
C GLU A 31 14.38 4.50 -4.02
N ILE A 32 15.25 3.53 -4.28
CA ILE A 32 15.88 2.76 -3.22
C ILE A 32 17.40 2.93 -3.35
N ASN A 33 18.09 2.89 -2.20
CA ASN A 33 19.55 3.03 -2.14
C ASN A 33 20.24 1.71 -1.74
N LYS A 34 19.52 0.60 -1.89
CA LYS A 34 20.03 -0.76 -1.68
C LYS A 34 19.56 -1.61 -2.86
N PRO A 35 20.18 -2.77 -3.09
CA PRO A 35 19.68 -3.69 -4.13
C PRO A 35 18.21 -4.04 -3.89
N TYR A 36 17.47 -4.22 -4.98
CA TYR A 36 16.04 -4.50 -4.90
C TYR A 36 15.73 -5.68 -3.97
N GLU A 37 16.55 -6.75 -4.02
CA GLU A 37 16.31 -7.93 -3.20
C GLU A 37 16.39 -7.61 -1.71
N ASP A 38 17.27 -6.70 -1.33
CA ASP A 38 17.41 -6.29 0.06
C ASP A 38 16.17 -5.50 0.49
N TRP A 39 15.73 -4.56 -0.34
CA TRP A 39 14.51 -3.80 -0.07
C TRP A 39 13.33 -4.76 0.03
N LEU A 40 13.23 -5.71 -0.91
CA LEU A 40 12.11 -6.65 -0.94
C LEU A 40 12.04 -7.48 0.33
N THR A 41 13.19 -7.92 0.84
CA THR A 41 13.24 -8.67 2.10
C THR A 41 12.63 -7.86 3.24
N HIS A 42 13.02 -6.59 3.35
CA HIS A 42 12.47 -5.71 4.37
C HIS A 42 10.96 -5.49 4.16
N PHE A 43 10.57 -5.29 2.90
CA PHE A 43 9.15 -5.07 2.59
C PHE A 43 8.32 -6.28 3.00
N GLU A 44 8.78 -7.50 2.68
CA GLU A 44 8.03 -8.70 3.03
C GLU A 44 7.95 -8.88 4.54
N GLN A 45 8.97 -8.45 5.28
CA GLN A 45 8.94 -8.49 6.73
C GLN A 45 7.91 -7.52 7.30
N SER A 46 7.51 -6.49 6.56
CA SER A 46 6.52 -5.53 7.02
C SER A 46 5.08 -5.98 6.72
N ARG A 47 4.90 -7.08 5.98
CA ARG A 47 3.56 -7.54 5.56
C ARG A 47 2.61 -7.76 6.73
N PRO A 48 3.04 -8.39 7.85
CA PRO A 48 2.11 -8.55 8.98
C PRO A 48 1.58 -7.21 9.51
N GLY A 49 2.44 -6.19 9.52
CA GLY A 49 2.01 -4.85 9.95
C GLY A 49 1.02 -4.22 8.98
N LEU A 50 1.24 -4.41 7.68
CA LEU A 50 0.30 -3.92 6.67
C LEU A 50 -1.04 -4.64 6.81
N ASP A 51 -1.02 -5.96 7.00
CA ASP A 51 -2.25 -6.72 7.20
C ASP A 51 -3.00 -6.25 8.44
N ALA A 52 -2.28 -5.98 9.53
CA ALA A 52 -2.90 -5.52 10.77
C ALA A 52 -3.55 -4.15 10.60
N ALA A 53 -3.07 -3.35 9.67
CA ALA A 53 -3.64 -2.03 9.35
C ALA A 53 -4.70 -2.09 8.26
N ASP A 54 -5.05 -3.30 7.80
CA ASP A 54 -5.99 -3.52 6.69
C ASP A 54 -5.52 -2.85 5.40
N ILE A 55 -4.23 -2.88 5.16
CA ILE A 55 -3.65 -2.36 3.91
C ILE A 55 -3.31 -3.54 3.02
N ALA A 56 -4.00 -3.64 1.89
CA ALA A 56 -3.76 -4.72 0.93
C ALA A 56 -2.69 -4.31 -0.07
N VAL A 57 -1.76 -5.21 -0.35
CA VAL A 57 -0.73 -4.98 -1.36
C VAL A 57 -1.21 -5.60 -2.66
N LEU A 58 -1.49 -4.74 -3.66
CA LEU A 58 -1.96 -5.21 -4.95
C LEU A 58 -0.81 -5.50 -5.91
N PHE A 59 0.30 -4.79 -5.74
CA PHE A 59 1.46 -4.95 -6.62
C PHE A 59 2.71 -4.40 -5.92
N ARG A 60 3.85 -4.99 -6.21
CA ARG A 60 5.14 -4.40 -5.90
C ARG A 60 6.16 -4.90 -6.91
N GLY A 61 7.06 -4.02 -7.32
CA GLY A 61 8.09 -4.43 -8.27
C GLY A 61 9.01 -3.30 -8.64
N PRO A 62 10.18 -3.63 -9.17
CA PRO A 62 11.12 -2.63 -9.64
C PRO A 62 10.73 -2.16 -11.04
N ARG A 63 11.20 -0.99 -11.41
CA ARG A 63 11.02 -0.51 -12.76
C ARG A 63 11.83 -1.41 -13.71
N LYS A 64 11.26 -1.67 -14.86
CA LYS A 64 11.85 -2.62 -15.81
C LYS A 64 13.26 -2.21 -16.25
N ASP A 65 13.46 -0.91 -16.46
CA ASP A 65 14.73 -0.40 -16.99
C ASP A 65 15.62 0.22 -15.90
N ASP A 66 15.20 0.21 -14.64
CA ASP A 66 15.99 0.81 -13.56
C ASP A 66 15.50 0.25 -12.22
N ALA A 67 16.21 -0.77 -11.74
CA ALA A 67 15.81 -1.46 -10.52
C ALA A 67 15.99 -0.63 -9.25
N SER A 68 16.60 0.56 -9.36
CA SER A 68 16.66 1.47 -8.21
C SER A 68 15.34 2.23 -8.00
N LYS A 69 14.39 2.06 -8.90
CA LYS A 69 13.07 2.67 -8.79
C LYS A 69 12.03 1.59 -8.60
N VAL A 70 11.16 1.80 -7.61
CA VAL A 70 10.20 0.78 -7.18
C VAL A 70 8.81 1.37 -7.19
N CYS A 71 7.82 0.53 -7.51
CA CYS A 71 6.41 0.90 -7.43
C CYS A 71 5.70 -0.10 -6.54
N VAL A 72 4.87 0.41 -5.64
CA VAL A 72 4.02 -0.41 -4.78
C VAL A 72 2.60 0.14 -4.92
N ILE A 73 1.65 -0.76 -5.17
CA ILE A 73 0.24 -0.36 -5.26
C ILE A 73 -0.48 -0.96 -4.07
N LEU A 74 -1.13 -0.10 -3.30
CA LEU A 74 -1.80 -0.47 -2.07
C LEU A 74 -3.28 -0.11 -2.14
N LYS A 75 -4.10 -0.84 -1.40
CA LYS A 75 -5.50 -0.51 -1.26
C LYS A 75 -5.84 -0.47 0.23
N ALA A 76 -6.47 0.62 0.68
CA ALA A 76 -6.73 0.82 2.10
C ALA A 76 -7.81 1.87 2.29
N ASN A 77 -8.35 1.93 3.49
CA ASN A 77 -9.25 3.01 3.87
C ASN A 77 -8.49 4.32 3.95
N GLU A 78 -9.21 5.41 3.77
CA GLU A 78 -8.64 6.75 3.80
C GLU A 78 -7.80 6.97 5.06
N GLY A 79 -6.59 7.47 4.90
CA GLY A 79 -5.70 7.82 6.00
C GLY A 79 -4.85 6.68 6.55
N GLU A 80 -5.15 5.43 6.24
CA GLU A 80 -4.43 4.30 6.83
C GLU A 80 -3.00 4.17 6.31
N VAL A 81 -2.79 4.45 5.02
CA VAL A 81 -1.45 4.39 4.45
C VAL A 81 -0.57 5.48 5.06
N ASP A 82 -1.11 6.70 5.20
CA ASP A 82 -0.35 7.80 5.80
C ASP A 82 0.03 7.48 7.24
N LYS A 83 -0.91 6.94 8.01
CA LYS A 83 -0.65 6.54 9.39
C LYS A 83 0.45 5.50 9.47
N PHE A 84 0.38 4.50 8.61
CA PHE A 84 1.37 3.43 8.59
C PHE A 84 2.75 3.97 8.26
N MET A 85 2.84 4.83 7.26
CA MET A 85 4.13 5.38 6.85
C MET A 85 4.74 6.27 7.93
N GLU A 86 3.91 7.06 8.61
CA GLU A 86 4.41 7.91 9.70
C GLU A 86 4.90 7.07 10.88
N ALA A 87 4.12 6.06 11.25
CA ALA A 87 4.45 5.23 12.39
C ALA A 87 5.71 4.39 12.16
N ASN A 88 6.04 4.10 10.90
CA ASN A 88 7.12 3.19 10.56
C ASN A 88 8.21 3.86 9.72
N ALA A 89 8.31 5.19 9.76
CA ALA A 89 9.22 5.94 8.90
C ALA A 89 10.67 5.47 9.03
N SER A 90 11.14 5.23 10.25
CA SER A 90 12.53 4.76 10.47
C SER A 90 12.76 3.40 9.84
N MET A 91 11.82 2.48 10.03
CA MET A 91 11.92 1.13 9.47
C MET A 91 11.91 1.18 7.95
N ILE A 92 11.04 2.03 7.39
CA ILE A 92 10.94 2.18 5.94
C ILE A 92 12.25 2.72 5.38
N ALA A 93 12.83 3.73 6.02
CA ALA A 93 14.11 4.30 5.59
C ALA A 93 15.23 3.26 5.66
N GLU A 94 15.24 2.42 6.70
CA GLU A 94 16.26 1.38 6.85
C GLU A 94 16.19 0.32 5.78
N SER A 95 15.03 0.15 5.16
CA SER A 95 14.87 -0.82 4.08
C SER A 95 15.57 -0.38 2.80
N GLY A 96 16.02 0.86 2.74
CA GLY A 96 16.63 1.43 1.54
C GLY A 96 15.70 2.38 0.80
N HIS A 97 14.47 2.54 1.26
CA HIS A 97 13.50 3.46 0.66
C HIS A 97 13.96 4.90 0.93
N VAL A 98 14.24 5.65 -0.13
CA VAL A 98 14.65 7.05 -0.03
C VAL A 98 13.37 7.87 0.14
N LEU A 99 13.10 8.30 1.38
CA LEU A 99 11.80 8.88 1.72
C LEU A 99 11.45 10.11 0.89
N GLU A 100 12.44 10.99 0.65
CA GLU A 100 12.18 12.22 -0.10
C GLU A 100 11.90 11.99 -1.57
N SER A 101 12.16 10.79 -2.09
CA SER A 101 11.85 10.46 -3.47
C SER A 101 10.42 9.96 -3.66
N THR A 102 9.67 9.81 -2.58
CA THR A 102 8.36 9.18 -2.61
C THR A 102 7.33 10.07 -3.31
N VAL A 103 6.63 9.47 -4.28
CA VAL A 103 5.51 10.10 -4.96
C VAL A 103 4.29 9.20 -4.75
N VAL A 104 3.21 9.78 -4.27
CA VAL A 104 1.98 9.03 -3.98
C VAL A 104 0.84 9.61 -4.81
N ASP A 105 0.24 8.76 -5.64
CA ASP A 105 -0.98 9.12 -6.37
C ASP A 105 -2.12 8.30 -5.76
N VAL A 106 -3.21 8.98 -5.42
CA VAL A 106 -4.34 8.36 -4.74
C VAL A 106 -5.55 8.40 -5.63
N TYR A 107 -6.18 7.24 -5.80
CA TYR A 107 -7.37 7.09 -6.61
C TYR A 107 -8.49 6.49 -5.75
N LYS A 108 -9.67 7.03 -5.88
CA LYS A 108 -10.84 6.47 -5.22
C LYS A 108 -11.35 5.30 -6.02
N SER A 109 -11.75 4.25 -5.34
CA SER A 109 -12.28 3.07 -6.02
C SER A 109 -13.74 2.79 -5.62
#